data_b15188c4e0f546f15d6353f6dde88ece
#
_entry.id   b15188c4e0f546f15d6353f6dde88ece
#
_cell.length_a   1.000
_cell.length_b   1.000
_cell.length_c   1.000
_cell.angle_alpha   90.00
_cell.angle_beta   90.00
_cell.angle_gamma   90.00
#
_symmetry.space_group_name_H-M   'P 1'
#
loop_
_entity.id
_entity.type
_entity.pdbx_description
1 polymer ?
#
loop_
_entity_poly.entity_id
_entity_poly.type
_entity_poly.pdbx_seq_one_letter_code
_entity_poly.pdbx_strand_id
1 'polypeptide(L)'
;MIDNCILDEQIFDHYVYQKEYLLLAVPKSYSVNTRLQEYQIPIETIHDGSFLSPEVLSVPLNSFANEPFIILRSDNDTGKRALTICQENNFTPHTIFRLDQQMTAYNIACSGMGITFIGDLLLASAPATSELIFYKLPGKNCNRNVSFYWKKGRYISRAMEEFLKIALPQ
;
A
#
# COMPACT_ATOMS: atom_id res chain seq x y z
N MET A 1 12.91 -16.16 -0.57
CA MET A 1 12.44 -14.99 0.20
C MET A 1 11.33 -14.33 -0.59
N ILE A 2 10.29 -13.85 0.06
CA ILE A 2 9.26 -12.99 -0.54
C ILE A 2 9.53 -11.55 -0.08
N ASP A 3 9.51 -10.59 -1.01
CA ASP A 3 9.78 -9.18 -0.70
C ASP A 3 9.04 -8.26 -1.68
N ASN A 4 8.82 -7.03 -1.27
CA ASN A 4 8.25 -5.95 -2.07
C ASN A 4 9.29 -4.87 -2.46
N CYS A 5 10.56 -5.05 -2.07
CA CYS A 5 11.68 -4.23 -2.49
C CYS A 5 12.27 -4.77 -3.80
N ILE A 6 12.82 -3.89 -4.61
CA ILE A 6 13.61 -4.29 -5.78
C ILE A 6 15.02 -4.65 -5.30
N LEU A 7 15.37 -5.92 -5.42
CA LEU A 7 16.71 -6.40 -5.10
C LEU A 7 17.62 -6.36 -6.33
N ASP A 8 18.94 -6.37 -6.09
CA ASP A 8 19.95 -6.34 -7.15
C ASP A 8 19.83 -7.56 -8.07
N GLU A 9 19.46 -7.35 -9.31
CA GLU A 9 19.31 -8.37 -10.34
C GLU A 9 20.64 -9.04 -10.74
N GLN A 10 21.78 -8.51 -10.36
CA GLN A 10 23.08 -9.19 -10.54
C GLN A 10 23.28 -10.31 -9.51
N ILE A 11 22.64 -10.18 -8.34
CA ILE A 11 22.79 -11.10 -7.21
C ILE A 11 21.60 -12.05 -7.08
N PHE A 12 20.40 -11.59 -7.46
CA PHE A 12 19.14 -12.32 -7.25
C PHE A 12 18.41 -12.56 -8.56
N ASP A 13 17.87 -13.77 -8.71
CA ASP A 13 16.77 -14.07 -9.63
C ASP A 13 15.43 -13.87 -8.91
N HIS A 14 14.37 -13.59 -9.64
CA HIS A 14 13.06 -13.39 -9.04
C HIS A 14 11.91 -13.83 -9.96
N TYR A 15 10.77 -14.14 -9.34
CA TYR A 15 9.46 -14.20 -9.99
C TYR A 15 8.51 -13.21 -9.33
N VAL A 16 7.81 -12.42 -10.15
CA VAL A 16 6.73 -11.54 -9.67
C VAL A 16 5.56 -12.43 -9.25
N TYR A 17 5.21 -12.38 -7.98
CA TYR A 17 4.07 -13.09 -7.40
C TYR A 17 2.76 -12.36 -7.70
N GLN A 18 2.70 -11.07 -7.33
CA GLN A 18 1.55 -10.21 -7.58
C GLN A 18 1.92 -8.73 -7.46
N LYS A 19 1.03 -7.87 -7.93
CA LYS A 19 1.12 -6.43 -7.66
C LYS A 19 0.40 -6.07 -6.38
N GLU A 20 0.96 -5.12 -5.65
CA GLU A 20 0.34 -4.47 -4.51
C GLU A 20 0.13 -3.00 -4.82
N TYR A 21 -1.03 -2.46 -4.43
CA TYR A 21 -1.38 -1.07 -4.63
C TYR A 21 -1.53 -0.39 -3.27
N LEU A 22 -0.87 0.76 -3.11
CA LEU A 22 -1.05 1.60 -1.94
C LEU A 22 -2.32 2.43 -2.10
N LEU A 23 -3.08 2.50 -1.02
CA LEU A 23 -4.28 3.30 -0.86
C LEU A 23 -4.06 4.26 0.31
N LEU A 24 -4.87 5.31 0.37
CA LEU A 24 -4.95 6.18 1.54
C LEU A 24 -6.12 5.71 2.42
N ALA A 25 -5.84 5.45 3.69
CA ALA A 25 -6.84 5.13 4.71
C ALA A 25 -7.01 6.35 5.62
N VAL A 26 -8.21 6.91 5.62
CA VAL A 26 -8.56 8.17 6.31
C VAL A 26 -9.63 7.89 7.35
N PRO A 27 -9.46 8.33 8.61
CA PRO A 27 -10.52 8.20 9.63
C PRO A 27 -11.84 8.81 9.16
N LYS A 28 -12.92 8.07 9.31
CA LYS A 28 -14.27 8.48 8.87
C LYS A 28 -14.71 9.81 9.50
N SER A 29 -14.25 10.09 10.71
CA SER A 29 -14.56 11.31 11.47
C SER A 29 -13.94 12.59 10.87
N TYR A 30 -13.02 12.47 9.92
CA TYR A 30 -12.32 13.64 9.35
C TYR A 30 -13.23 14.41 8.40
N SER A 31 -13.37 15.73 8.62
CA SER A 31 -14.24 16.61 7.84
C SER A 31 -13.88 16.72 6.36
N VAL A 32 -12.61 16.48 6.02
CA VAL A 32 -12.11 16.46 4.64
C VAL A 32 -12.87 15.45 3.78
N ASN A 33 -13.34 14.34 4.35
CA ASN A 33 -14.10 13.30 3.66
C ASN A 33 -15.40 13.83 3.03
N THR A 34 -16.04 14.84 3.64
CA THR A 34 -17.29 15.42 3.14
C THR A 34 -17.14 16.07 1.76
N ARG A 35 -15.95 16.62 1.47
CA ARG A 35 -15.64 17.28 0.20
C ARG A 35 -15.12 16.33 -0.88
N LEU A 36 -14.76 15.09 -0.51
CA LEU A 36 -14.09 14.11 -1.37
C LEU A 36 -14.94 12.85 -1.59
N GLN A 37 -16.26 12.96 -1.49
CA GLN A 37 -17.17 11.81 -1.59
C GLN A 37 -17.05 11.06 -2.92
N GLU A 38 -16.83 11.77 -4.03
CA GLU A 38 -16.69 11.18 -5.36
C GLU A 38 -15.42 10.32 -5.54
N TYR A 39 -14.43 10.48 -4.64
CA TYR A 39 -13.16 9.74 -4.66
C TYR A 39 -13.14 8.57 -3.68
N GLN A 40 -14.19 8.40 -2.86
CA GLN A 40 -14.24 7.34 -1.85
C GLN A 40 -14.42 5.97 -2.51
N ILE A 41 -13.64 5.01 -2.03
CA ILE A 41 -13.65 3.65 -2.55
C ILE A 41 -14.31 2.72 -1.53
N PRO A 42 -15.38 2.01 -1.89
CA PRO A 42 -15.92 0.93 -1.06
C PRO A 42 -14.90 -0.19 -0.85
N ILE A 43 -14.87 -0.77 0.34
CA ILE A 43 -13.91 -1.84 0.68
C ILE A 43 -14.09 -3.08 -0.24
N GLU A 44 -15.30 -3.34 -0.69
CA GLU A 44 -15.64 -4.44 -1.60
C GLU A 44 -14.89 -4.29 -2.92
N THR A 45 -14.78 -3.06 -3.44
CA THR A 45 -14.06 -2.78 -4.70
C THR A 45 -12.55 -2.95 -4.56
N ILE A 46 -12.02 -2.85 -3.33
CA ILE A 46 -10.62 -3.15 -3.05
C ILE A 46 -10.40 -4.67 -3.06
N HIS A 47 -11.31 -5.43 -2.48
CA HIS A 47 -11.22 -6.89 -2.41
C HIS A 47 -11.34 -7.56 -3.78
N ASP A 48 -12.19 -7.07 -4.67
CA ASP A 48 -12.39 -7.62 -6.02
C ASP A 48 -11.48 -6.99 -7.08
N GLY A 49 -10.69 -5.97 -6.71
CA GLY A 49 -9.76 -5.26 -7.59
C GLY A 49 -10.41 -4.25 -8.54
N SER A 50 -11.73 -4.05 -8.49
CA SER A 50 -12.45 -3.13 -9.38
C SER A 50 -12.09 -1.65 -9.15
N PHE A 51 -11.52 -1.30 -7.99
CA PHE A 51 -10.97 0.04 -7.73
C PHE A 51 -9.86 0.43 -8.72
N LEU A 52 -9.25 -0.53 -9.41
CA LEU A 52 -8.21 -0.28 -10.43
C LEU A 52 -8.78 0.22 -11.75
N SER A 53 -10.10 0.13 -11.96
CA SER A 53 -10.75 0.64 -13.15
C SER A 53 -10.34 2.09 -13.44
N PRO A 54 -10.13 2.45 -14.72
CA PRO A 54 -9.86 3.84 -15.12
C PRO A 54 -10.98 4.82 -14.73
N GLU A 55 -12.19 4.33 -14.51
CA GLU A 55 -13.36 5.13 -14.11
C GLU A 55 -13.29 5.55 -12.64
N VAL A 56 -12.55 4.81 -11.81
CA VAL A 56 -12.36 5.16 -10.39
C VAL A 56 -11.32 6.25 -10.28
N LEU A 57 -11.75 7.41 -9.82
CA LEU A 57 -10.93 8.61 -9.72
C LEU A 57 -9.87 8.47 -8.62
N SER A 58 -8.67 8.96 -8.89
CA SER A 58 -7.64 9.13 -7.88
C SER A 58 -7.88 10.42 -7.11
N VAL A 59 -7.74 10.38 -5.78
CA VAL A 59 -7.99 11.54 -4.93
C VAL A 59 -6.93 12.63 -5.14
N PRO A 60 -7.29 13.93 -5.14
CA PRO A 60 -6.34 15.02 -5.09
C PRO A 60 -5.65 15.04 -3.71
N LEU A 61 -4.52 14.36 -3.60
CA LEU A 61 -3.86 14.01 -2.34
C LEU A 61 -3.47 15.24 -1.50
N ASN A 62 -3.18 16.38 -2.14
CA ASN A 62 -2.91 17.64 -1.45
C ASN A 62 -4.08 18.17 -0.60
N SER A 63 -5.31 17.67 -0.82
CA SER A 63 -6.47 17.99 0.02
C SER A 63 -6.27 17.56 1.49
N PHE A 64 -5.36 16.63 1.74
CA PHE A 64 -5.04 16.12 3.08
C PHE A 64 -3.78 16.77 3.69
N ALA A 65 -3.20 17.78 3.05
CA ALA A 65 -1.91 18.36 3.47
C ALA A 65 -1.90 18.88 4.93
N ASN A 66 -3.05 19.31 5.45
CA ASN A 66 -3.19 19.84 6.81
C ASN A 66 -3.61 18.78 7.84
N GLU A 67 -3.86 17.56 7.39
CA GLU A 67 -4.30 16.47 8.29
C GLU A 67 -3.09 15.76 8.93
N PRO A 68 -3.27 15.13 10.11
CA PRO A 68 -2.20 14.35 10.73
C PRO A 68 -1.99 13.00 10.02
N PHE A 69 -0.73 12.64 9.80
CA PHE A 69 -0.32 11.40 9.16
C PHE A 69 0.41 10.45 10.09
N ILE A 70 0.13 9.18 9.92
CA ILE A 70 0.87 8.04 10.47
C ILE A 70 1.68 7.45 9.32
N ILE A 71 3.00 7.62 9.35
CA ILE A 71 3.89 7.21 8.27
C ILE A 71 4.80 6.08 8.76
N LEU A 72 5.08 5.10 7.92
CA LEU A 72 6.11 4.12 8.23
C LEU A 72 7.51 4.75 8.15
N ARG A 73 8.46 4.16 8.87
CA ARG A 73 9.85 4.64 8.87
C ARG A 73 10.44 4.60 7.47
N SER A 74 11.39 5.49 7.20
CA SER A 74 11.99 5.66 5.87
C SER A 74 12.96 4.54 5.44
N ASP A 75 13.28 3.60 6.33
CA ASP A 75 13.96 2.35 6.00
C ASP A 75 13.00 1.27 5.46
N ASN A 76 11.69 1.50 5.61
CA ASN A 76 10.62 0.68 5.03
C ASN A 76 10.23 1.22 3.65
N ASP A 77 10.04 0.33 2.65
CA ASP A 77 9.65 0.71 1.30
C ASP A 77 8.32 1.47 1.25
N THR A 78 7.32 1.04 2.02
CA THR A 78 6.03 1.76 2.11
C THR A 78 6.20 3.18 2.64
N GLY A 79 7.06 3.38 3.65
CA GLY A 79 7.36 4.71 4.20
C GLY A 79 8.06 5.62 3.17
N LYS A 80 9.04 5.09 2.43
CA LYS A 80 9.70 5.82 1.33
C LYS A 80 8.69 6.24 0.27
N ARG A 81 7.85 5.30 -0.20
CA ARG A 81 6.83 5.57 -1.22
C ARG A 81 5.82 6.59 -0.75
N ALA A 82 5.31 6.48 0.47
CA ALA A 82 4.38 7.44 1.05
C ALA A 82 4.93 8.87 1.00
N LEU A 83 6.18 9.06 1.42
CA LEU A 83 6.84 10.38 1.37
C LEU A 83 7.04 10.87 -0.07
N THR A 84 7.47 10.00 -0.98
CA THR A 84 7.62 10.34 -2.41
C THR A 84 6.29 10.75 -3.03
N ILE A 85 5.21 10.00 -2.77
CA ILE A 85 3.86 10.31 -3.26
C ILE A 85 3.39 11.68 -2.74
N CYS A 86 3.62 11.98 -1.46
CA CYS A 86 3.29 13.29 -0.91
C CYS A 86 4.08 14.42 -1.60
N GLN A 87 5.39 14.24 -1.82
CA GLN A 87 6.24 15.22 -2.51
C GLN A 87 5.79 15.44 -3.96
N GLU A 88 5.46 14.39 -4.71
CA GLU A 88 4.93 14.48 -6.07
C GLU A 88 3.58 15.22 -6.13
N ASN A 89 2.85 15.27 -5.02
CA ASN A 89 1.60 16.01 -4.86
C ASN A 89 1.78 17.35 -4.13
N ASN A 90 3.02 17.87 -4.10
CA ASN A 90 3.39 19.20 -3.64
C ASN A 90 3.12 19.50 -2.16
N PHE A 91 3.23 18.49 -1.27
CA PHE A 91 3.18 18.72 0.17
C PHE A 91 4.10 17.79 0.95
N THR A 92 4.41 18.19 2.18
CA THR A 92 5.08 17.35 3.17
C THR A 92 4.05 16.96 4.23
N PRO A 93 3.84 15.65 4.51
CA PRO A 93 2.82 15.22 5.46
C PRO A 93 3.18 15.65 6.89
N HIS A 94 2.20 16.18 7.62
CA HIS A 94 2.33 16.42 9.06
C HIS A 94 2.35 15.09 9.80
N THR A 95 3.54 14.51 9.96
CA THR A 95 3.72 13.18 10.56
C THR A 95 3.67 13.24 12.07
N ILE A 96 2.65 12.63 12.67
CA ILE A 96 2.47 12.53 14.14
C ILE A 96 3.06 11.24 14.72
N PHE A 97 3.07 10.16 13.94
CA PHE A 97 3.71 8.89 14.31
C PHE A 97 4.56 8.33 13.18
N ARG A 98 5.72 7.75 13.55
CA ARG A 98 6.56 6.93 12.68
C ARG A 98 6.60 5.51 13.21
N LEU A 99 6.13 4.55 12.43
CA LEU A 99 5.95 3.15 12.83
C LEU A 99 6.70 2.20 11.89
N ASP A 100 6.87 0.96 12.34
CA ASP A 100 7.56 -0.07 11.57
C ASP A 100 6.59 -0.94 10.77
N GLN A 101 5.33 -1.08 11.22
CA GLN A 101 4.37 -2.04 10.67
C GLN A 101 3.09 -1.38 10.17
N GLN A 102 2.65 -1.77 8.97
CA GLN A 102 1.40 -1.27 8.38
C GLN A 102 0.16 -1.62 9.20
N MET A 103 0.08 -2.84 9.77
CA MET A 103 -1.06 -3.25 10.58
C MET A 103 -1.21 -2.39 11.84
N THR A 104 -0.10 -1.98 12.46
CA THR A 104 -0.13 -1.07 13.60
C THR A 104 -0.62 0.31 13.17
N ALA A 105 -0.15 0.83 12.03
CA ALA A 105 -0.62 2.09 11.47
C ALA A 105 -2.13 2.05 11.13
N TYR A 106 -2.60 0.94 10.55
CA TYR A 106 -4.02 0.70 10.28
C TYR A 106 -4.86 0.76 11.55
N ASN A 107 -4.47 0.04 12.61
CA ASN A 107 -5.22 0.02 13.87
C ASN A 107 -5.28 1.41 14.55
N ILE A 108 -4.18 2.17 14.49
CA ILE A 108 -4.16 3.54 15.01
C ILE A 108 -5.03 4.47 14.16
N ALA A 109 -5.05 4.29 12.85
CA ALA A 109 -5.95 5.04 11.97
C ALA A 109 -7.42 4.71 12.25
N CYS A 110 -7.78 3.45 12.52
CA CYS A 110 -9.12 3.03 12.94
C CYS A 110 -9.57 3.75 14.24
N SER A 111 -8.64 4.08 15.15
CA SER A 111 -8.95 4.86 16.35
C SER A 111 -9.06 6.38 16.11
N GLY A 112 -9.00 6.83 14.86
CA GLY A 112 -9.22 8.24 14.49
C GLY A 112 -8.00 9.15 14.64
N MET A 113 -6.81 8.59 14.92
CA MET A 113 -5.64 9.41 15.28
C MET A 113 -4.89 9.99 14.08
N GLY A 114 -5.04 9.44 12.87
CA GLY A 114 -4.34 9.96 11.70
C GLY A 114 -4.58 9.17 10.43
N ILE A 115 -4.20 9.76 9.31
CA ILE A 115 -4.25 9.16 7.97
C ILE A 115 -3.04 8.25 7.77
N THR A 116 -3.21 7.12 7.11
CA THR A 116 -2.08 6.23 6.78
C THR A 116 -2.13 5.71 5.34
N PHE A 117 -0.97 5.33 4.83
CA PHE A 117 -0.83 4.60 3.56
C PHE A 117 -0.86 3.10 3.85
N ILE A 118 -1.67 2.36 3.09
CA ILE A 118 -1.89 0.94 3.32
C ILE A 118 -1.93 0.17 1.99
N GLY A 119 -1.38 -1.04 1.96
CA GLY A 119 -1.47 -1.94 0.81
C GLY A 119 -2.83 -2.62 0.72
N ASP A 120 -3.35 -2.79 -0.50
CA ASP A 120 -4.58 -3.54 -0.77
C ASP A 120 -4.49 -4.99 -0.29
N LEU A 121 -3.31 -5.62 -0.42
CA LEU A 121 -3.08 -6.99 0.06
C LEU A 121 -3.23 -7.12 1.58
N LEU A 122 -2.83 -6.09 2.32
CA LEU A 122 -3.04 -6.08 3.77
C LEU A 122 -4.53 -5.93 4.07
N LEU A 123 -5.25 -5.07 3.35
CA LEU A 123 -6.70 -4.87 3.55
C LEU A 123 -7.49 -6.14 3.29
N ALA A 124 -7.06 -7.00 2.35
CA ALA A 124 -7.69 -8.29 2.08
C ALA A 124 -7.68 -9.24 3.29
N SER A 125 -6.73 -9.05 4.23
CA SER A 125 -6.55 -9.88 5.43
C SER A 125 -6.81 -9.13 6.74
N ALA A 126 -6.95 -7.81 6.69
CA ALA A 126 -7.19 -6.98 7.87
C ALA A 126 -8.63 -7.17 8.42
N PRO A 127 -8.85 -6.99 9.73
CA PRO A 127 -10.19 -6.95 10.27
C PRO A 127 -11.02 -5.86 9.58
N ALA A 128 -12.26 -6.21 9.19
CA ALA A 128 -13.18 -5.23 8.61
C ALA A 128 -13.43 -4.09 9.59
N THR A 129 -13.51 -2.86 9.06
CA THR A 129 -13.77 -1.66 9.86
C THR A 129 -14.75 -0.73 9.15
N SER A 130 -15.62 -0.10 9.91
CA SER A 130 -16.46 1.01 9.46
C SER A 130 -15.85 2.39 9.77
N GLU A 131 -14.68 2.42 10.40
CA GLU A 131 -14.04 3.62 10.94
C GLU A 131 -13.14 4.33 9.93
N LEU A 132 -12.85 3.69 8.79
CA LEU A 132 -11.99 4.23 7.74
C LEU A 132 -12.72 4.42 6.42
N ILE A 133 -12.30 5.43 5.69
CA ILE A 133 -12.64 5.68 4.28
C ILE A 133 -11.36 5.51 3.47
N PHE A 134 -11.46 4.82 2.34
CA PHE A 134 -10.32 4.54 1.48
C PHE A 134 -10.36 5.38 0.21
N TYR A 135 -9.17 5.72 -0.29
CA TYR A 135 -9.01 6.51 -1.50
C TYR A 135 -7.90 5.94 -2.40
N LYS A 136 -8.16 5.95 -3.71
CA LYS A 136 -7.17 5.61 -4.73
C LYS A 136 -6.15 6.75 -4.86
N LEU A 137 -4.86 6.41 -4.81
CA LEU A 137 -3.77 7.37 -4.91
C LEU A 137 -3.42 7.68 -6.36
N PRO A 138 -3.01 8.93 -6.66
CA PRO A 138 -2.49 9.31 -7.98
C PRO A 138 -1.04 8.88 -8.17
N GLY A 139 -0.63 8.73 -9.44
CA GLY A 139 0.77 8.56 -9.81
C GLY A 139 1.24 7.11 -9.92
N LYS A 140 2.51 6.95 -10.32
CA LYS A 140 3.11 5.63 -10.62
C LYS A 140 3.69 4.95 -9.38
N ASN A 141 4.00 5.71 -8.33
CA ASN A 141 4.62 5.19 -7.11
C ASN A 141 3.62 4.50 -6.15
N CYS A 142 2.32 4.52 -6.49
CA CYS A 142 1.28 3.86 -5.70
C CYS A 142 1.19 2.34 -5.89
N ASN A 143 1.98 1.74 -6.79
CA ASN A 143 2.01 0.29 -6.95
C ASN A 143 3.44 -0.25 -6.91
N ARG A 144 3.57 -1.54 -6.58
CA ARG A 144 4.83 -2.28 -6.57
C ARG A 144 4.58 -3.76 -6.82
N ASN A 145 5.65 -4.45 -7.22
CA ASN A 145 5.62 -5.90 -7.32
C ASN A 145 6.00 -6.52 -5.98
N VAL A 146 5.28 -7.54 -5.58
CA VAL A 146 5.69 -8.50 -4.55
C VAL A 146 6.29 -9.69 -5.28
N SER A 147 7.53 -10.04 -4.97
CA SER A 147 8.29 -11.03 -5.72
C SER A 147 8.91 -12.08 -4.82
N PHE A 148 9.04 -13.30 -5.34
CA PHE A 148 9.90 -14.33 -4.76
C PHE A 148 11.31 -14.13 -5.28
N TYR A 149 12.28 -14.04 -4.37
CA TYR A 149 13.69 -13.87 -4.67
C TYR A 149 14.54 -15.04 -4.20
N TRP A 150 15.56 -15.43 -4.98
CA TRP A 150 16.62 -16.36 -4.58
C TRP A 150 17.96 -15.93 -5.19
N LYS A 151 19.07 -16.33 -4.57
CA LYS A 151 20.41 -15.99 -5.07
C LYS A 151 20.68 -16.69 -6.40
N LYS A 152 21.20 -15.96 -7.38
CA LYS A 152 21.68 -16.50 -8.64
C LYS A 152 22.71 -17.61 -8.43
N GLY A 153 22.66 -18.60 -9.31
CA GLY A 153 23.60 -19.72 -9.28
C GLY A 153 23.41 -20.70 -8.12
N ARG A 154 22.41 -20.49 -7.24
CA ARG A 154 22.03 -21.50 -6.26
C ARG A 154 21.18 -22.59 -6.89
N TYR A 155 21.47 -23.83 -6.48
CA TYR A 155 20.62 -24.97 -6.81
C TYR A 155 19.19 -24.72 -6.29
N ILE A 156 18.24 -24.77 -7.22
CA ILE A 156 16.81 -24.73 -6.90
C ILE A 156 16.41 -26.17 -6.65
N SER A 157 15.99 -26.47 -5.41
CA SER A 157 15.51 -27.82 -5.07
C SER A 157 14.17 -28.09 -5.76
N ARG A 158 13.89 -29.36 -6.02
CA ARG A 158 12.59 -29.79 -6.57
C ARG A 158 11.40 -29.28 -5.72
N ALA A 159 11.56 -29.24 -4.41
CA ALA A 159 10.55 -28.69 -3.51
C ALA A 159 10.29 -27.18 -3.77
N MET A 160 11.34 -26.42 -4.04
CA MET A 160 11.22 -25.00 -4.37
C MET A 160 10.57 -24.80 -5.76
N GLU A 161 10.92 -25.64 -6.74
CA GLU A 161 10.28 -25.60 -8.07
C GLU A 161 8.78 -25.90 -7.97
N GLU A 162 8.40 -26.94 -7.24
CA GLU A 162 6.99 -27.31 -7.03
C GLU A 162 6.25 -26.21 -6.25
N PHE A 163 6.87 -25.62 -5.23
CA PHE A 163 6.30 -24.49 -4.51
C PHE A 163 6.04 -23.29 -5.45
N LEU A 164 7.00 -22.92 -6.30
CA LEU A 164 6.82 -21.81 -7.24
C LEU A 164 5.71 -22.08 -8.25
N LYS A 165 5.57 -23.34 -8.74
CA LYS A 165 4.47 -23.73 -9.64
C LYS A 165 3.09 -23.58 -8.99
N ILE A 166 2.98 -23.84 -7.68
CA ILE A 166 1.72 -23.73 -6.93
C ILE A 166 1.45 -22.27 -6.57
N ALA A 167 2.48 -21.53 -6.17
CA ALA A 167 2.35 -20.17 -5.65
C ALA A 167 2.18 -19.11 -6.74
N LEU A 168 2.71 -19.36 -7.95
CA LEU A 168 2.60 -18.40 -9.05
C LEU A 168 1.24 -18.55 -9.75
N PRO A 169 0.54 -17.46 -10.06
CA PRO A 169 -0.67 -17.50 -10.86
C PRO A 169 -0.33 -18.08 -12.26
N GLN A 170 -1.16 -19.04 -12.69
CA GLN A 170 -1.06 -19.63 -14.05
C GLN A 170 -1.53 -18.63 -15.11
#